data_1db5f4cb1020c5e3d04b11806b428fe1
#
_entry.id   1db5f4cb1020c5e3d04b11806b428fe1
#
_cell.length_a   1.000
_cell.length_b   1.000
_cell.length_c   1.000
_cell.angle_alpha   90.00
_cell.angle_beta   90.00
_cell.angle_gamma   90.00
#
_symmetry.space_group_name_H-M   'P 1'
#
loop_
_entity.id
_entity.type
_entity.pdbx_description
1 polymer ?
#
loop_
_entity_poly.entity_id
_entity_poly.type
_entity_poly.pdbx_seq_one_letter_code
_entity_poly.pdbx_strand_id
1 'polypeptide(L)'
;MTEKLTQLDSPLLAHIHKDATGLYNGITGNKEWATEIRRLAAARDAVILAHNYELPEIQDIADYTGDSLALSRIAAKDPHSTIVFCGVHFMAETAKILSPDKRVLIPDARAGCSLANSITAEELAAWKADYPDAIVVSYVNTTAVVKALTDICCTSSNAVDVVKSIPADQEILFCPDQFLGAHVKRETGRDNIHIWMGECHIHAGINGDVLAATARQHPDSDLYIHPECGCTTSALYLAQEGVVPQKHVKILSTGGMLEEAEEAEKRGDQENVLVATEIGMLHQLKAAAPDVTFTPINPLSLIHI
;
A
#
# COMPACT_ATOMS: atom_id res chain seq x y z
N MET A 1 11.30 30.31 14.88
CA MET A 1 10.71 31.12 13.79
C MET A 1 9.82 30.19 13.02
N THR A 2 8.56 30.15 13.36
CA THR A 2 7.53 29.37 12.67
C THR A 2 7.05 30.21 11.50
N GLU A 3 7.57 29.96 10.31
CA GLU A 3 6.96 30.48 9.10
C GLU A 3 5.56 29.87 8.96
N LYS A 4 4.57 30.76 9.01
CA LYS A 4 3.21 30.47 8.60
C LYS A 4 3.29 29.97 7.16
N LEU A 5 3.06 28.67 6.96
CA LEU A 5 2.69 28.16 5.65
C LEU A 5 1.44 28.93 5.22
N THR A 6 1.65 29.88 4.34
CA THR A 6 0.59 30.65 3.71
C THR A 6 -0.37 29.65 3.06
N GLN A 7 -1.64 29.77 3.45
CA GLN A 7 -2.76 29.23 2.71
C GLN A 7 -2.46 29.28 1.22
N LEU A 8 -2.44 28.12 0.58
CA LEU A 8 -2.51 28.06 -0.86
C LEU A 8 -3.89 28.60 -1.23
N ASP A 9 -3.95 29.91 -1.50
CA ASP A 9 -5.11 30.60 -2.07
C ASP A 9 -5.28 30.15 -3.54
N SER A 10 -5.47 28.86 -3.74
CA SER A 10 -5.91 28.35 -5.02
C SER A 10 -7.42 28.26 -5.00
N PRO A 11 -8.12 28.92 -5.93
CA PRO A 11 -9.56 28.75 -6.10
C PRO A 11 -9.97 27.29 -6.25
N LEU A 12 -9.03 26.43 -6.69
CA LEU A 12 -9.21 24.99 -6.86
C LEU A 12 -9.31 24.24 -5.51
N LEU A 13 -8.75 24.79 -4.43
CA LEU A 13 -8.80 24.17 -3.09
C LEU A 13 -9.93 24.75 -2.22
N ALA A 14 -10.63 25.77 -2.69
CA ALA A 14 -11.73 26.42 -1.94
C ALA A 14 -12.94 25.48 -1.70
N HIS A 15 -12.98 24.34 -2.38
CA HIS A 15 -14.06 23.35 -2.27
C HIS A 15 -13.70 22.13 -1.42
N ILE A 16 -12.47 22.07 -0.85
CA ILE A 16 -12.09 21.01 0.06
C ILE A 16 -12.61 21.35 1.46
N HIS A 17 -13.76 20.81 1.82
CA HIS A 17 -14.30 20.93 3.16
C HIS A 17 -13.88 19.74 4.01
N LYS A 18 -13.26 20.01 5.16
CA LYS A 18 -13.17 19.02 6.25
C LYS A 18 -14.54 18.93 6.91
N ASP A 19 -15.09 17.73 6.99
CA ASP A 19 -16.25 17.48 7.83
C ASP A 19 -15.91 17.55 9.33
N ALA A 20 -16.92 17.39 10.20
CA ALA A 20 -16.74 17.42 11.65
C ALA A 20 -15.86 16.28 12.20
N THR A 21 -15.53 15.26 11.38
CA THR A 21 -14.64 14.14 11.73
C THR A 21 -13.20 14.40 11.26
N GLY A 22 -12.94 15.49 10.55
CA GLY A 22 -11.65 15.81 9.96
C GLY A 22 -11.34 15.07 8.66
N LEU A 23 -12.29 14.28 8.17
CA LEU A 23 -12.24 13.65 6.85
C LEU A 23 -12.54 14.70 5.78
N TYR A 24 -11.83 14.61 4.66
CA TYR A 24 -12.17 15.42 3.50
C TYR A 24 -13.45 14.86 2.87
N ASN A 25 -14.54 15.60 2.99
CA ASN A 25 -15.71 15.32 2.16
C ASN A 25 -15.33 15.64 0.73
N GLY A 26 -15.26 14.59 -0.05
CA GLY A 26 -14.68 14.48 -1.36
C GLY A 26 -14.71 15.73 -2.22
N ILE A 27 -13.72 15.86 -3.06
CA ILE A 27 -13.76 16.73 -4.24
C ILE A 27 -14.82 16.12 -5.18
N THR A 28 -16.05 15.98 -4.64
CA THR A 28 -17.12 15.30 -5.35
C THR A 28 -17.52 16.11 -6.57
N GLY A 29 -17.14 15.61 -7.73
CA GLY A 29 -17.82 15.94 -8.97
C GLY A 29 -17.43 17.27 -9.61
N ASN A 30 -16.33 17.91 -9.25
CA ASN A 30 -15.87 19.08 -9.99
C ASN A 30 -15.15 18.67 -11.27
N LYS A 31 -15.95 18.48 -12.36
CA LYS A 31 -15.45 18.21 -13.71
C LYS A 31 -14.45 19.28 -14.18
N GLU A 32 -14.57 20.51 -13.70
CA GLU A 32 -13.66 21.61 -14.04
C GLU A 32 -12.26 21.38 -13.45
N TRP A 33 -12.18 20.95 -12.20
CA TRP A 33 -10.92 20.61 -11.53
C TRP A 33 -10.20 19.45 -12.26
N ALA A 34 -10.90 18.36 -12.54
CA ALA A 34 -10.35 17.21 -13.26
C ALA A 34 -9.88 17.60 -14.67
N THR A 35 -10.68 18.41 -15.38
CA THR A 35 -10.37 18.91 -16.72
C THR A 35 -9.12 19.78 -16.70
N GLU A 36 -8.98 20.68 -15.72
CA GLU A 36 -7.82 21.56 -15.60
C GLU A 36 -6.55 20.79 -15.26
N ILE A 37 -6.60 19.79 -14.35
CA ILE A 37 -5.46 18.92 -14.04
C ILE A 37 -5.00 18.17 -15.28
N ARG A 38 -5.91 17.54 -16.03
CA ARG A 38 -5.57 16.83 -17.26
C ARG A 38 -4.97 17.75 -18.32
N ARG A 39 -5.52 18.97 -18.45
CA ARG A 39 -4.95 20.00 -19.33
C ARG A 39 -3.54 20.41 -18.93
N LEU A 40 -3.29 20.58 -17.64
CA LEU A 40 -1.97 20.94 -17.10
C LEU A 40 -0.98 19.78 -17.25
N ALA A 41 -1.38 18.53 -17.05
CA ALA A 41 -0.56 17.35 -17.26
C ALA A 41 -0.12 17.25 -18.73
N ALA A 42 -1.08 17.37 -19.66
CA ALA A 42 -0.78 17.35 -21.10
C ALA A 42 0.17 18.49 -21.50
N ALA A 43 -0.03 19.71 -20.99
CA ALA A 43 0.83 20.87 -21.29
C ALA A 43 2.26 20.74 -20.73
N ARG A 44 2.51 19.80 -19.81
CA ARG A 44 3.80 19.55 -19.17
C ARG A 44 4.43 18.22 -19.54
N ASP A 45 3.88 17.52 -20.50
CA ASP A 45 4.31 16.18 -20.88
C ASP A 45 4.39 15.27 -19.61
N ALA A 46 3.28 15.22 -18.86
CA ALA A 46 3.21 14.55 -17.58
C ALA A 46 2.18 13.44 -17.57
N VAL A 47 2.57 12.29 -17.00
CA VAL A 47 1.69 11.19 -16.62
C VAL A 47 1.34 11.29 -15.13
N ILE A 48 0.09 11.02 -14.78
CA ILE A 48 -0.40 10.99 -13.40
C ILE A 48 -0.55 9.54 -12.96
N LEU A 49 0.17 9.17 -11.92
CA LEU A 49 0.10 7.85 -11.30
C LEU A 49 -0.52 8.00 -9.90
N ALA A 50 -1.53 7.19 -9.57
CA ALA A 50 -2.16 7.22 -8.26
C ALA A 50 -2.12 5.84 -7.60
N HIS A 51 -1.71 5.80 -6.33
CA HIS A 51 -1.76 4.57 -5.54
C HIS A 51 -3.21 4.19 -5.23
N ASN A 52 -3.50 2.90 -5.11
CA ASN A 52 -4.83 2.36 -4.81
C ASN A 52 -5.41 2.85 -3.46
N TYR A 53 -4.61 3.46 -2.62
CA TYR A 53 -5.04 4.03 -1.33
C TYR A 53 -5.39 5.51 -1.38
N GLU A 54 -5.23 6.15 -2.54
CA GLU A 54 -5.64 7.53 -2.71
C GLU A 54 -7.16 7.71 -2.70
N LEU A 55 -7.61 8.95 -2.52
CA LEU A 55 -9.03 9.29 -2.63
C LEU A 55 -9.57 8.90 -4.00
N PRO A 56 -10.84 8.45 -4.10
CA PRO A 56 -11.46 8.09 -5.37
C PRO A 56 -11.27 9.14 -6.46
N GLU A 57 -11.41 10.41 -6.11
CA GLU A 57 -11.28 11.53 -7.06
C GLU A 57 -9.86 11.67 -7.61
N ILE A 58 -8.85 11.33 -6.82
CA ILE A 58 -7.45 11.30 -7.26
C ILE A 58 -7.21 10.08 -8.15
N GLN A 59 -7.77 8.94 -7.78
CA GLN A 59 -7.69 7.73 -8.60
C GLN A 59 -8.36 7.94 -9.97
N ASP A 60 -9.52 8.60 -10.01
CA ASP A 60 -10.31 8.85 -11.24
C ASP A 60 -9.61 9.80 -12.22
N ILE A 61 -8.75 10.71 -11.76
CA ILE A 61 -7.98 11.60 -12.63
C ILE A 61 -6.63 11.04 -13.05
N ALA A 62 -6.17 9.95 -12.45
CA ALA A 62 -4.91 9.33 -12.79
C ALA A 62 -4.98 8.67 -14.18
N ASP A 63 -3.84 8.63 -14.85
CA ASP A 63 -3.68 7.84 -16.08
C ASP A 63 -3.53 6.36 -15.76
N TYR A 64 -2.93 6.06 -14.58
CA TYR A 64 -2.78 4.70 -14.07
C TYR A 64 -2.99 4.67 -12.56
N THR A 65 -3.72 3.66 -12.10
CA THR A 65 -3.85 3.30 -10.69
C THR A 65 -3.18 1.94 -10.45
N GLY A 66 -2.70 1.69 -9.23
CA GLY A 66 -2.06 0.42 -8.91
C GLY A 66 -1.36 0.41 -7.56
N ASP A 67 -0.66 -0.70 -7.30
CA ASP A 67 0.26 -0.83 -6.17
C ASP A 67 1.62 -0.14 -6.45
N SER A 68 2.44 -0.04 -5.43
CA SER A 68 3.75 0.63 -5.51
C SER A 68 4.68 0.04 -6.57
N LEU A 69 4.66 -1.29 -6.77
CA LEU A 69 5.51 -1.96 -7.75
C LEU A 69 5.00 -1.74 -9.17
N ALA A 70 3.70 -1.95 -9.39
CA ALA A 70 3.07 -1.76 -10.69
C ALA A 70 3.28 -0.33 -11.18
N LEU A 71 3.00 0.67 -10.34
CA LEU A 71 3.16 2.07 -10.68
C LEU A 71 4.63 2.45 -10.95
N SER A 72 5.57 1.92 -10.17
CA SER A 72 7.00 2.19 -10.41
C SER A 72 7.49 1.58 -11.73
N ARG A 73 6.99 0.40 -12.10
CA ARG A 73 7.29 -0.22 -13.40
C ARG A 73 6.65 0.54 -14.56
N ILE A 74 5.44 1.04 -14.39
CA ILE A 74 4.77 1.93 -15.36
C ILE A 74 5.59 3.20 -15.52
N ALA A 75 5.96 3.86 -14.42
CA ALA A 75 6.80 5.06 -14.42
C ALA A 75 8.08 4.89 -15.25
N ALA A 76 8.74 3.72 -15.11
CA ALA A 76 9.97 3.43 -15.83
C ALA A 76 9.78 3.29 -17.36
N LYS A 77 8.61 2.81 -17.80
CA LYS A 77 8.32 2.49 -19.21
C LYS A 77 7.52 3.58 -19.92
N ASP A 78 6.79 4.40 -19.18
CA ASP A 78 5.94 5.45 -19.74
C ASP A 78 6.80 6.48 -20.51
N PRO A 79 6.38 6.98 -21.68
CA PRO A 79 7.19 7.87 -22.51
C PRO A 79 7.28 9.31 -21.99
N HIS A 80 6.37 9.76 -21.12
CA HIS A 80 6.36 11.13 -20.63
C HIS A 80 7.62 11.49 -19.85
N SER A 81 8.06 12.73 -20.00
CA SER A 81 9.26 13.26 -19.32
C SER A 81 9.02 13.61 -17.85
N THR A 82 7.76 13.78 -17.48
CA THR A 82 7.34 14.14 -16.12
C THR A 82 6.37 13.10 -15.56
N ILE A 83 6.58 12.70 -14.31
CA ILE A 83 5.69 11.84 -13.55
C ILE A 83 5.14 12.64 -12.39
N VAL A 84 3.81 12.70 -12.25
CA VAL A 84 3.12 13.17 -11.04
C VAL A 84 2.70 11.94 -10.27
N PHE A 85 3.35 11.67 -9.15
CA PHE A 85 3.08 10.48 -8.34
C PHE A 85 2.19 10.87 -7.16
N CYS A 86 0.91 10.52 -7.23
CA CYS A 86 -0.06 10.65 -6.14
C CYS A 86 0.07 9.42 -5.25
N GLY A 87 0.70 9.60 -4.10
CA GLY A 87 1.07 8.58 -3.15
C GLY A 87 2.00 9.15 -2.09
N VAL A 88 2.60 8.28 -1.30
CA VAL A 88 3.55 8.69 -0.26
C VAL A 88 4.98 8.83 -0.79
N HIS A 89 5.81 9.58 -0.07
CA HIS A 89 7.12 10.05 -0.51
C HIS A 89 8.04 8.94 -1.05
N PHE A 90 8.14 7.79 -0.35
CA PHE A 90 9.02 6.69 -0.78
C PHE A 90 8.62 6.11 -2.15
N MET A 91 7.36 6.21 -2.55
CA MET A 91 6.89 5.76 -3.87
C MET A 91 7.42 6.65 -4.97
N ALA A 92 7.40 7.98 -4.77
CA ALA A 92 8.00 8.94 -5.69
C ALA A 92 9.53 8.76 -5.77
N GLU A 93 10.20 8.48 -4.64
CA GLU A 93 11.62 8.12 -4.62
C GLU A 93 11.91 6.87 -5.44
N THR A 94 11.09 5.82 -5.27
CA THR A 94 11.22 4.57 -6.04
C THR A 94 11.04 4.80 -7.54
N ALA A 95 10.02 5.58 -7.92
CA ALA A 95 9.80 5.98 -9.31
C ALA A 95 11.00 6.77 -9.85
N LYS A 96 11.61 7.65 -9.06
CA LYS A 96 12.79 8.41 -9.43
C LYS A 96 14.03 7.52 -9.59
N ILE A 97 14.24 6.54 -8.71
CA ILE A 97 15.34 5.56 -8.82
C ILE A 97 15.24 4.77 -10.12
N LEU A 98 14.03 4.34 -10.50
CA LEU A 98 13.78 3.56 -11.71
C LEU A 98 13.71 4.42 -12.98
N SER A 99 13.55 5.73 -12.84
CA SER A 99 13.43 6.69 -13.95
C SER A 99 14.34 7.90 -13.72
N PRO A 100 15.66 7.72 -13.68
CA PRO A 100 16.61 8.77 -13.26
C PRO A 100 16.59 10.01 -14.15
N ASP A 101 16.24 9.86 -15.41
CA ASP A 101 16.20 10.97 -16.38
C ASP A 101 14.88 11.76 -16.35
N LYS A 102 13.84 11.22 -15.72
CA LYS A 102 12.52 11.86 -15.64
C LYS A 102 12.41 12.81 -14.45
N ARG A 103 11.55 13.81 -14.58
CA ARG A 103 11.11 14.62 -13.44
C ARG A 103 10.01 13.88 -12.70
N VAL A 104 10.23 13.57 -11.43
CA VAL A 104 9.19 12.98 -10.57
C VAL A 104 8.74 14.03 -9.56
N LEU A 105 7.44 14.27 -9.53
CA LEU A 105 6.78 15.23 -8.66
C LEU A 105 5.83 14.49 -7.72
N ILE A 106 5.71 14.97 -6.50
CA ILE A 106 4.72 14.56 -5.51
C ILE A 106 3.85 15.78 -5.16
N PRO A 107 2.51 15.63 -5.11
CA PRO A 107 1.61 16.76 -4.84
C PRO A 107 1.83 17.41 -3.48
N ASP A 108 2.11 16.62 -2.43
CA ASP A 108 2.46 17.11 -1.11
C ASP A 108 3.71 16.40 -0.58
N ALA A 109 4.78 17.15 -0.33
CA ALA A 109 6.03 16.61 0.20
C ALA A 109 5.91 16.07 1.64
N ARG A 110 4.79 16.37 2.34
CA ARG A 110 4.48 15.85 3.68
C ARG A 110 3.81 14.49 3.64
N ALA A 111 3.39 14.02 2.47
CA ALA A 111 2.79 12.70 2.31
C ALA A 111 3.79 11.63 2.73
N GLY A 112 3.73 11.21 3.98
CA GLY A 112 4.67 10.30 4.64
C GLY A 112 4.10 8.91 4.83
N CYS A 113 4.97 7.98 5.23
CA CYS A 113 4.60 6.62 5.58
C CYS A 113 5.33 6.24 6.88
N SER A 114 4.55 5.92 7.93
CA SER A 114 5.11 5.52 9.23
C SER A 114 6.00 4.28 9.12
N LEU A 115 5.63 3.35 8.24
CA LEU A 115 6.44 2.17 7.99
C LEU A 115 7.77 2.53 7.33
N ALA A 116 7.78 3.43 6.35
CA ALA A 116 9.01 3.87 5.70
C ALA A 116 9.96 4.60 6.66
N ASN A 117 9.41 5.20 7.72
CA ASN A 117 10.16 5.92 8.76
C ASN A 117 10.53 5.03 9.95
N SER A 118 10.15 3.75 9.95
CA SER A 118 10.41 2.82 11.06
C SER A 118 11.84 2.26 11.09
N ILE A 119 12.63 2.54 10.07
CA ILE A 119 14.05 2.21 9.98
C ILE A 119 14.81 3.33 9.27
N THR A 120 15.93 3.73 9.83
CA THR A 120 16.87 4.67 9.22
C THR A 120 18.03 3.95 8.53
N ALA A 121 18.78 4.66 7.70
CA ALA A 121 19.99 4.10 7.06
C ALA A 121 21.06 3.77 8.09
N GLU A 122 21.20 4.59 9.14
CA GLU A 122 22.14 4.37 10.24
C GLU A 122 21.80 3.10 11.02
N GLU A 123 20.54 2.87 11.34
CA GLU A 123 20.07 1.67 12.02
C GLU A 123 20.27 0.42 11.15
N LEU A 124 19.95 0.49 9.87
CA LEU A 124 20.20 -0.62 8.95
C LEU A 124 21.70 -0.92 8.80
N ALA A 125 22.55 0.11 8.72
CA ALA A 125 23.99 -0.06 8.66
C ALA A 125 24.56 -0.73 9.92
N ALA A 126 24.06 -0.32 11.10
CA ALA A 126 24.43 -0.95 12.37
C ALA A 126 23.99 -2.42 12.41
N TRP A 127 22.77 -2.70 12.00
CA TRP A 127 22.24 -4.06 11.95
C TRP A 127 23.01 -4.96 10.97
N LYS A 128 23.39 -4.43 9.78
CA LYS A 128 24.27 -5.15 8.83
C LYS A 128 25.63 -5.47 9.43
N ALA A 129 26.17 -4.63 10.30
CA ALA A 129 27.47 -4.89 10.93
C ALA A 129 27.44 -6.11 11.88
N ASP A 130 26.29 -6.41 12.49
CA ASP A 130 26.08 -7.59 13.32
C ASP A 130 25.93 -8.88 12.47
N TYR A 131 25.59 -8.75 11.18
CA TYR A 131 25.38 -9.86 10.24
C TYR A 131 26.07 -9.55 8.90
N PRO A 132 27.40 -9.54 8.85
CA PRO A 132 28.18 -9.02 7.70
C PRO A 132 27.94 -9.78 6.38
N ASP A 133 27.57 -11.04 6.45
CA ASP A 133 27.32 -11.90 5.29
C ASP A 133 25.82 -12.02 4.93
N ALA A 134 24.94 -11.38 5.67
CA ALA A 134 23.49 -11.46 5.43
C ALA A 134 23.06 -10.64 4.22
N ILE A 135 22.07 -11.14 3.49
CA ILE A 135 21.40 -10.43 2.40
C ILE A 135 20.30 -9.54 2.99
N VAL A 136 20.32 -8.26 2.67
CA VAL A 136 19.25 -7.33 3.05
C VAL A 136 18.13 -7.37 2.04
N VAL A 137 16.98 -7.84 2.47
CA VAL A 137 15.73 -7.78 1.72
C VAL A 137 14.86 -6.69 2.30
N SER A 138 14.66 -5.61 1.56
CA SER A 138 13.82 -4.51 2.00
C SER A 138 12.50 -4.47 1.25
N TYR A 139 11.41 -4.40 1.99
CA TYR A 139 10.15 -3.98 1.43
C TYR A 139 10.26 -2.55 0.89
N VAL A 140 9.64 -2.26 -0.26
CA VAL A 140 9.78 -0.96 -0.95
C VAL A 140 9.32 0.24 -0.09
N ASN A 141 8.56 0.00 0.98
CA ASN A 141 8.15 1.00 1.95
C ASN A 141 9.33 1.42 2.84
N THR A 142 10.37 1.93 2.22
CA THR A 142 11.61 2.44 2.82
C THR A 142 12.06 3.68 2.05
N THR A 143 12.85 4.53 2.68
CA THR A 143 13.44 5.70 2.02
C THR A 143 14.52 5.33 1.00
N ALA A 144 14.85 6.23 0.08
CA ALA A 144 15.91 6.02 -0.89
C ALA A 144 17.27 5.74 -0.23
N VAL A 145 17.55 6.38 0.92
CA VAL A 145 18.82 6.17 1.65
C VAL A 145 18.89 4.76 2.28
N VAL A 146 17.79 4.21 2.74
CA VAL A 146 17.69 2.81 3.19
C VAL A 146 17.85 1.86 2.00
N LYS A 147 17.22 2.16 0.86
CA LYS A 147 17.37 1.38 -0.37
C LYS A 147 18.82 1.31 -0.88
N ALA A 148 19.62 2.35 -0.63
CA ALA A 148 21.04 2.36 -1.01
C ALA A 148 21.88 1.33 -0.23
N LEU A 149 21.38 0.84 0.92
CA LEU A 149 22.01 -0.21 1.75
C LEU A 149 21.36 -1.59 1.54
N THR A 150 20.36 -1.68 0.71
CA THR A 150 19.55 -2.87 0.45
C THR A 150 20.12 -3.66 -0.72
N ASP A 151 20.15 -4.97 -0.62
CA ASP A 151 20.60 -5.86 -1.69
C ASP A 151 19.44 -6.19 -2.65
N ILE A 152 18.24 -6.45 -2.13
CA ILE A 152 17.05 -6.78 -2.93
C ILE A 152 15.83 -6.04 -2.36
N CYS A 153 15.12 -5.29 -3.21
CA CYS A 153 13.83 -4.74 -2.86
C CYS A 153 12.69 -5.69 -3.26
N CYS A 154 11.68 -5.78 -2.40
CA CYS A 154 10.47 -6.57 -2.66
C CYS A 154 9.20 -5.74 -2.40
N THR A 155 8.06 -6.30 -2.77
CA THR A 155 6.73 -5.84 -2.36
C THR A 155 5.97 -6.98 -1.71
N SER A 156 4.80 -6.69 -1.13
CA SER A 156 3.93 -7.73 -0.57
C SER A 156 3.51 -8.79 -1.61
N SER A 157 3.50 -8.43 -2.90
CA SER A 157 3.15 -9.37 -3.97
C SER A 157 4.23 -10.37 -4.33
N ASN A 158 5.52 -10.09 -4.04
CA ASN A 158 6.63 -10.93 -4.48
C ASN A 158 7.67 -11.26 -3.39
N ALA A 159 7.44 -10.82 -2.15
CA ALA A 159 8.41 -11.00 -1.04
C ALA A 159 8.75 -12.48 -0.80
N VAL A 160 7.75 -13.35 -0.87
CA VAL A 160 7.94 -14.81 -0.72
C VAL A 160 8.84 -15.38 -1.81
N ASP A 161 8.62 -14.98 -3.07
CA ASP A 161 9.40 -15.45 -4.21
C ASP A 161 10.83 -14.90 -4.19
N VAL A 162 10.98 -13.63 -3.79
CA VAL A 162 12.29 -13.01 -3.57
C VAL A 162 13.09 -13.82 -2.54
N VAL A 163 12.51 -14.11 -1.39
CA VAL A 163 13.20 -14.86 -0.33
C VAL A 163 13.48 -16.30 -0.75
N LYS A 164 12.58 -16.96 -1.49
CA LYS A 164 12.81 -18.30 -2.05
C LYS A 164 13.94 -18.32 -3.08
N SER A 165 14.23 -17.21 -3.76
CA SER A 165 15.32 -17.11 -4.73
C SER A 165 16.73 -17.02 -4.09
N ILE A 166 16.80 -16.71 -2.78
CA ILE A 166 18.05 -16.61 -2.01
C ILE A 166 18.45 -18.00 -1.53
N PRO A 167 19.75 -18.40 -1.59
CA PRO A 167 20.22 -19.69 -1.10
C PRO A 167 19.73 -19.99 0.32
N ALA A 168 19.36 -21.25 0.58
CA ALA A 168 18.66 -21.64 1.80
C ALA A 168 19.50 -21.46 3.09
N ASP A 169 20.81 -21.51 2.98
CA ASP A 169 21.79 -21.34 4.06
C ASP A 169 22.18 -19.86 4.28
N GLN A 170 21.73 -18.97 3.41
CA GLN A 170 22.06 -17.55 3.51
C GLN A 170 21.19 -16.85 4.54
N GLU A 171 21.81 -16.13 5.49
CA GLU A 171 21.11 -15.27 6.45
C GLU A 171 20.42 -14.09 5.73
N ILE A 172 19.24 -13.72 6.17
CA ILE A 172 18.46 -12.63 5.59
C ILE A 172 18.10 -11.61 6.68
N LEU A 173 18.36 -10.35 6.42
CA LEU A 173 17.80 -9.22 7.17
C LEU A 173 16.59 -8.70 6.40
N PHE A 174 15.40 -8.89 6.98
CA PHE A 174 14.14 -8.44 6.36
C PHE A 174 13.61 -7.20 7.06
N CYS A 175 13.45 -6.12 6.34
CA CYS A 175 12.91 -4.85 6.86
C CYS A 175 11.93 -4.19 5.88
N PRO A 176 11.15 -3.17 6.30
CA PRO A 176 10.98 -2.69 7.66
C PRO A 176 9.80 -3.33 8.40
N ASP A 177 8.91 -4.09 7.73
CA ASP A 177 7.62 -4.55 8.27
C ASP A 177 7.71 -5.92 8.95
N GLN A 178 7.35 -5.95 10.24
CA GLN A 178 7.37 -7.17 11.03
C GLN A 178 6.32 -8.20 10.60
N PHE A 179 5.14 -7.77 10.17
CA PHE A 179 4.04 -8.67 9.82
C PHE A 179 4.28 -9.32 8.46
N LEU A 180 4.72 -8.52 7.48
CA LEU A 180 5.14 -9.05 6.19
C LEU A 180 6.35 -9.99 6.36
N GLY A 181 7.34 -9.62 7.19
CA GLY A 181 8.48 -10.47 7.51
C GLY A 181 8.05 -11.81 8.13
N ALA A 182 7.14 -11.79 9.09
CA ALA A 182 6.57 -12.99 9.71
C ALA A 182 5.77 -13.84 8.71
N HIS A 183 5.01 -13.19 7.82
CA HIS A 183 4.32 -13.88 6.72
C HIS A 183 5.32 -14.60 5.81
N VAL A 184 6.34 -13.91 5.34
CA VAL A 184 7.39 -14.48 4.48
C VAL A 184 8.13 -15.64 5.17
N LYS A 185 8.48 -15.49 6.44
CA LYS A 185 9.12 -16.54 7.24
C LYS A 185 8.27 -17.81 7.30
N ARG A 186 6.97 -17.66 7.54
CA ARG A 186 6.00 -18.77 7.58
C ARG A 186 5.85 -19.45 6.21
N GLU A 187 5.65 -18.67 5.14
CA GLU A 187 5.43 -19.20 3.79
C GLU A 187 6.67 -19.87 3.17
N THR A 188 7.85 -19.47 3.61
CA THR A 188 9.12 -20.05 3.15
C THR A 188 9.63 -21.17 4.04
N GLY A 189 9.16 -21.26 5.29
CA GLY A 189 9.66 -22.21 6.29
C GLY A 189 11.10 -21.97 6.72
N ARG A 190 11.64 -20.77 6.47
CA ARG A 190 13.04 -20.43 6.78
C ARG A 190 13.19 -19.86 8.19
N ASP A 191 14.14 -20.39 8.97
CA ASP A 191 14.45 -19.89 10.31
C ASP A 191 15.50 -18.77 10.31
N ASN A 192 16.34 -18.71 9.27
CA ASN A 192 17.43 -17.74 9.12
C ASN A 192 17.00 -16.40 8.52
N ILE A 193 15.78 -15.95 8.84
CA ILE A 193 15.28 -14.62 8.55
C ILE A 193 15.20 -13.83 9.85
N HIS A 194 15.99 -12.77 9.95
CA HIS A 194 15.94 -11.78 11.00
C HIS A 194 15.00 -10.67 10.56
N ILE A 195 14.03 -10.31 11.38
CA ILE A 195 12.95 -9.39 11.02
C ILE A 195 13.10 -8.10 11.81
N TRP A 196 13.10 -6.97 11.12
CA TRP A 196 12.98 -5.66 11.75
C TRP A 196 11.57 -5.45 12.30
N MET A 197 11.47 -4.88 13.51
CA MET A 197 10.20 -4.77 14.24
C MET A 197 9.44 -3.48 13.94
N GLY A 198 9.47 -3.02 12.67
CA GLY A 198 8.67 -1.90 12.21
C GLY A 198 7.25 -2.32 11.84
N GLU A 199 6.34 -1.34 11.78
CA GLU A 199 4.94 -1.58 11.43
C GLU A 199 4.29 -0.37 10.76
N CYS A 200 3.30 -0.63 9.91
CA CYS A 200 2.41 0.39 9.40
C CYS A 200 1.31 0.66 10.43
N HIS A 201 1.24 1.88 10.98
CA HIS A 201 0.28 2.21 12.05
C HIS A 201 -1.19 2.01 11.63
N ILE A 202 -1.52 2.11 10.33
CA ILE A 202 -2.87 1.87 9.81
C ILE A 202 -3.20 0.38 9.87
N HIS A 203 -2.33 -0.45 9.29
CA HIS A 203 -2.54 -1.88 9.26
C HIS A 203 -2.38 -2.53 10.64
N ALA A 204 -1.47 -2.03 11.48
CA ALA A 204 -1.33 -2.47 12.87
C ALA A 204 -2.53 -2.05 13.73
N GLY A 205 -3.20 -0.93 13.39
CA GLY A 205 -4.40 -0.45 14.06
C GLY A 205 -5.68 -1.23 13.72
N ILE A 206 -5.65 -2.15 12.76
CA ILE A 206 -6.81 -3.03 12.48
C ILE A 206 -6.94 -4.04 13.61
N ASN A 207 -7.95 -3.86 14.43
CA ASN A 207 -8.17 -4.64 15.65
C ASN A 207 -8.66 -6.05 15.33
N GLY A 208 -7.96 -7.08 15.83
CA GLY A 208 -8.32 -8.49 15.66
C GLY A 208 -9.68 -8.87 16.26
N ASP A 209 -10.11 -8.21 17.34
CA ASP A 209 -11.44 -8.47 17.95
C ASP A 209 -12.56 -7.93 17.07
N VAL A 210 -12.36 -6.75 16.45
CA VAL A 210 -13.30 -6.18 15.47
C VAL A 210 -13.39 -7.08 14.25
N LEU A 211 -12.25 -7.53 13.73
CA LEU A 211 -12.20 -8.51 12.65
C LEU A 211 -12.98 -9.77 13.00
N ALA A 212 -12.74 -10.35 14.18
CA ALA A 212 -13.43 -11.55 14.65
C ALA A 212 -14.95 -11.35 14.80
N ALA A 213 -15.36 -10.19 15.35
CA ALA A 213 -16.77 -9.86 15.51
C ALA A 213 -17.48 -9.71 14.15
N THR A 214 -16.84 -9.00 13.21
CA THR A 214 -17.38 -8.80 11.86
C THR A 214 -17.42 -10.11 11.07
N ALA A 215 -16.37 -10.92 11.14
CA ALA A 215 -16.35 -12.23 10.48
C ALA A 215 -17.45 -13.19 10.97
N ARG A 216 -17.76 -13.18 12.27
CA ARG A 216 -18.88 -13.97 12.81
C ARG A 216 -20.26 -13.51 12.33
N GLN A 217 -20.40 -12.22 12.00
CA GLN A 217 -21.66 -11.68 11.43
C GLN A 217 -21.79 -11.99 9.94
N HIS A 218 -20.69 -12.32 9.27
CA HIS A 218 -20.60 -12.60 7.84
C HIS A 218 -19.87 -13.94 7.58
N PRO A 219 -20.40 -15.10 8.03
CA PRO A 219 -19.66 -16.37 8.04
C PRO A 219 -19.36 -16.94 6.65
N ASP A 220 -20.13 -16.52 5.64
CA ASP A 220 -19.98 -16.99 4.26
C ASP A 220 -19.16 -16.01 3.40
N SER A 221 -18.69 -14.90 3.97
CA SER A 221 -17.92 -13.90 3.26
C SER A 221 -16.44 -14.26 3.18
N ASP A 222 -15.83 -13.99 2.03
CA ASP A 222 -14.38 -13.98 1.90
C ASP A 222 -13.79 -12.83 2.72
N LEU A 223 -12.58 -13.03 3.24
CA LEU A 223 -11.84 -12.08 4.05
C LEU A 223 -10.50 -11.79 3.37
N TYR A 224 -10.41 -10.61 2.75
CA TYR A 224 -9.18 -10.14 2.10
C TYR A 224 -8.35 -9.37 3.11
N ILE A 225 -7.12 -9.82 3.35
CA ILE A 225 -6.24 -9.25 4.36
C ILE A 225 -4.91 -8.89 3.72
N HIS A 226 -4.46 -7.65 3.93
CA HIS A 226 -3.12 -7.27 3.50
C HIS A 226 -2.06 -7.90 4.43
N PRO A 227 -0.94 -8.44 3.91
CA PRO A 227 0.08 -9.11 4.74
C PRO A 227 0.79 -8.19 5.74
N GLU A 228 0.72 -6.87 5.58
CA GLU A 228 1.16 -5.87 6.58
C GLU A 228 0.19 -5.72 7.76
N CYS A 229 -0.99 -6.32 7.69
CA CYS A 229 -1.98 -6.20 8.75
C CYS A 229 -1.59 -7.04 9.97
N GLY A 230 -1.52 -6.39 11.15
CA GLY A 230 -1.36 -7.09 12.42
C GLY A 230 -2.51 -8.08 12.71
N CYS A 231 -3.67 -7.88 12.10
CA CYS A 231 -4.82 -8.77 12.17
C CYS A 231 -4.64 -10.10 11.42
N THR A 232 -3.62 -10.25 10.59
CA THR A 232 -3.34 -11.49 9.84
C THR A 232 -3.22 -12.71 10.77
N THR A 233 -2.51 -12.56 11.89
CA THR A 233 -2.38 -13.62 12.90
C THR A 233 -3.74 -13.96 13.52
N SER A 234 -4.55 -12.95 13.82
CA SER A 234 -5.92 -13.15 14.36
C SER A 234 -6.81 -13.88 13.36
N ALA A 235 -6.74 -13.54 12.08
CA ALA A 235 -7.53 -14.19 11.05
C ALA A 235 -7.14 -15.66 10.84
N LEU A 236 -5.84 -15.95 10.85
CA LEU A 236 -5.33 -17.34 10.77
C LEU A 236 -5.76 -18.16 11.99
N TYR A 237 -5.73 -17.56 13.19
CA TYR A 237 -6.25 -18.17 14.40
C TYR A 237 -7.75 -18.47 14.29
N LEU A 238 -8.57 -17.52 13.83
CA LEU A 238 -10.00 -17.72 13.61
C LEU A 238 -10.30 -18.81 12.60
N ALA A 239 -9.46 -18.94 11.56
CA ALA A 239 -9.57 -20.01 10.59
C ALA A 239 -9.24 -21.39 11.22
N GLN A 240 -8.21 -21.45 12.06
CA GLN A 240 -7.82 -22.65 12.79
C GLN A 240 -8.89 -23.11 13.79
N GLU A 241 -9.52 -22.16 14.50
CA GLU A 241 -10.62 -22.41 15.43
C GLU A 241 -11.96 -22.70 14.73
N GLY A 242 -11.99 -22.65 13.39
CA GLY A 242 -13.20 -22.91 12.60
C GLY A 242 -14.27 -21.82 12.69
N VAL A 243 -13.93 -20.63 13.19
CA VAL A 243 -14.84 -19.46 13.24
C VAL A 243 -15.07 -18.90 11.83
N VAL A 244 -14.03 -18.91 11.01
CA VAL A 244 -14.08 -18.59 9.59
C VAL A 244 -13.52 -19.79 8.83
N PRO A 245 -14.19 -20.28 7.79
CA PRO A 245 -13.61 -21.35 6.96
C PRO A 245 -12.27 -20.91 6.38
N GLN A 246 -11.26 -21.77 6.47
CA GLN A 246 -9.89 -21.43 6.02
C GLN A 246 -9.86 -21.00 4.54
N LYS A 247 -10.74 -21.57 3.71
CA LYS A 247 -10.86 -21.21 2.28
C LYS A 247 -11.30 -19.76 2.04
N HIS A 248 -11.93 -19.13 3.03
CA HIS A 248 -12.38 -17.73 2.96
C HIS A 248 -11.32 -16.72 3.44
N VAL A 249 -10.27 -17.18 4.11
CA VAL A 249 -9.18 -16.29 4.55
C VAL A 249 -8.13 -16.19 3.44
N LYS A 250 -8.03 -15.00 2.82
CA LYS A 250 -7.13 -14.72 1.71
C LYS A 250 -6.16 -13.61 2.10
N ILE A 251 -4.88 -13.95 2.23
CA ILE A 251 -3.81 -12.98 2.52
C ILE A 251 -3.26 -12.53 1.18
N LEU A 252 -3.55 -11.28 0.80
CA LEU A 252 -3.36 -10.75 -0.55
C LEU A 252 -2.70 -9.38 -0.52
N SER A 253 -1.79 -9.12 -1.47
CA SER A 253 -1.39 -7.76 -1.80
C SER A 253 -2.56 -6.99 -2.42
N THR A 254 -2.44 -5.66 -2.56
CA THR A 254 -3.49 -4.86 -3.21
C THR A 254 -3.76 -5.31 -4.65
N GLY A 255 -2.72 -5.67 -5.41
CA GLY A 255 -2.88 -6.27 -6.73
C GLY A 255 -3.62 -7.61 -6.68
N GLY A 256 -3.21 -8.50 -5.75
CA GLY A 256 -3.90 -9.79 -5.54
C GLY A 256 -5.35 -9.65 -5.09
N MET A 257 -5.70 -8.59 -4.35
CA MET A 257 -7.09 -8.29 -3.98
C MET A 257 -7.93 -7.93 -5.21
N LEU A 258 -7.37 -7.18 -6.16
CA LEU A 258 -8.05 -6.83 -7.40
C LEU A 258 -8.26 -8.07 -8.29
N GLU A 259 -7.23 -8.87 -8.47
CA GLU A 259 -7.31 -10.12 -9.24
C GLU A 259 -8.37 -11.06 -8.65
N GLU A 260 -8.38 -11.22 -7.33
CA GLU A 260 -9.37 -12.08 -6.66
C GLU A 260 -10.79 -11.49 -6.70
N ALA A 261 -10.93 -10.16 -6.66
CA ALA A 261 -12.24 -9.50 -6.83
C ALA A 261 -12.80 -9.74 -8.24
N GLU A 262 -11.98 -9.60 -9.29
CA GLU A 262 -12.37 -9.90 -10.66
C GLU A 262 -12.78 -11.37 -10.83
N GLU A 263 -12.08 -12.29 -10.16
CA GLU A 263 -12.42 -13.71 -10.20
C GLU A 263 -13.72 -13.99 -9.42
N ALA A 264 -13.96 -13.32 -8.28
CA ALA A 264 -15.20 -13.43 -7.53
C ALA A 264 -16.40 -12.94 -8.36
N GLU A 265 -16.25 -11.82 -9.07
CA GLU A 265 -17.26 -11.28 -9.99
C GLU A 265 -17.60 -12.31 -11.09
N LYS A 266 -16.58 -12.90 -11.72
CA LYS A 266 -16.78 -13.92 -12.77
C LYS A 266 -17.47 -15.19 -12.25
N ARG A 267 -17.16 -15.59 -11.00
CA ARG A 267 -17.78 -16.77 -10.38
C ARG A 267 -19.24 -16.51 -10.00
N GLY A 268 -19.56 -15.27 -9.58
CA GLY A 268 -20.89 -14.89 -9.12
C GLY A 268 -21.34 -15.60 -7.82
N ASP A 269 -20.38 -16.09 -7.01
CA ASP A 269 -20.62 -16.86 -5.79
C ASP A 269 -20.34 -16.08 -4.50
N GLN A 270 -19.89 -14.85 -4.61
CA GLN A 270 -19.60 -13.97 -3.49
C GLN A 270 -20.48 -12.72 -3.52
N GLU A 271 -21.37 -12.59 -2.53
CA GLU A 271 -22.21 -11.40 -2.37
C GLU A 271 -21.52 -10.32 -1.54
N ASN A 272 -20.66 -10.73 -0.58
CA ASN A 272 -19.96 -9.81 0.32
C ASN A 272 -18.55 -10.29 0.62
N VAL A 273 -17.60 -9.35 0.59
CA VAL A 273 -16.19 -9.54 0.93
C VAL A 273 -15.81 -8.57 2.05
N LEU A 274 -15.21 -9.08 3.11
CA LEU A 274 -14.65 -8.29 4.19
C LEU A 274 -13.21 -7.89 3.82
N VAL A 275 -12.89 -6.61 3.96
CA VAL A 275 -11.60 -6.07 3.50
C VAL A 275 -10.82 -5.47 4.67
N ALA A 276 -9.68 -6.07 4.98
CA ALA A 276 -8.76 -5.64 6.03
C ALA A 276 -7.51 -5.00 5.43
N THR A 277 -7.68 -3.80 4.90
CA THR A 277 -6.63 -2.92 4.41
C THR A 277 -7.12 -1.46 4.46
N GLU A 278 -6.42 -0.57 3.81
CA GLU A 278 -6.74 0.85 3.70
C GLU A 278 -7.99 1.07 2.83
N ILE A 279 -8.89 1.97 3.27
CA ILE A 279 -10.24 2.11 2.67
C ILE A 279 -10.22 2.60 1.21
N GLY A 280 -9.18 3.34 0.79
CA GLY A 280 -9.03 3.80 -0.60
C GLY A 280 -9.05 2.65 -1.60
N MET A 281 -8.64 1.44 -1.16
CA MET A 281 -8.67 0.23 -1.98
C MET A 281 -10.10 -0.15 -2.44
N LEU A 282 -11.12 0.20 -1.65
CA LEU A 282 -12.51 -0.16 -1.96
C LEU A 282 -13.00 0.47 -3.27
N HIS A 283 -12.42 1.61 -3.69
CA HIS A 283 -12.79 2.24 -4.95
C HIS A 283 -12.47 1.33 -6.14
N GLN A 284 -11.25 0.82 -6.18
CA GLN A 284 -10.81 -0.10 -7.24
C GLN A 284 -11.52 -1.46 -7.16
N LEU A 285 -11.72 -1.99 -5.95
CA LEU A 285 -12.44 -3.25 -5.77
C LEU A 285 -13.88 -3.18 -6.30
N LYS A 286 -14.59 -2.09 -6.00
CA LYS A 286 -15.95 -1.86 -6.52
C LYS A 286 -15.99 -1.65 -8.03
N ALA A 287 -14.94 -1.05 -8.61
CA ALA A 287 -14.83 -0.90 -10.05
C ALA A 287 -14.53 -2.24 -10.74
N ALA A 288 -13.72 -3.09 -10.11
CA ALA A 288 -13.36 -4.43 -10.62
C ALA A 288 -14.48 -5.46 -10.49
N ALA A 289 -15.28 -5.35 -9.43
CA ALA A 289 -16.37 -6.28 -9.11
C ALA A 289 -17.62 -5.51 -8.63
N PRO A 290 -18.39 -4.90 -9.55
CA PRO A 290 -19.52 -4.04 -9.21
C PRO A 290 -20.69 -4.77 -8.53
N ASP A 291 -20.86 -6.07 -8.76
CA ASP A 291 -21.92 -6.89 -8.18
C ASP A 291 -21.53 -7.45 -6.78
N VAL A 292 -20.26 -7.28 -6.37
CA VAL A 292 -19.76 -7.68 -5.04
C VAL A 292 -19.81 -6.51 -4.05
N THR A 293 -20.31 -6.75 -2.85
CA THR A 293 -20.27 -5.78 -1.76
C THR A 293 -18.95 -5.90 -1.01
N PHE A 294 -18.18 -4.81 -0.93
CA PHE A 294 -16.93 -4.77 -0.15
C PHE A 294 -17.15 -4.00 1.15
N THR A 295 -16.97 -4.69 2.28
CA THR A 295 -17.15 -4.16 3.63
C THR A 295 -15.81 -3.97 4.32
N PRO A 296 -15.38 -2.73 4.65
CA PRO A 296 -14.12 -2.52 5.35
C PRO A 296 -14.20 -2.99 6.80
N ILE A 297 -13.17 -3.68 7.27
CA ILE A 297 -13.02 -4.03 8.69
C ILE A 297 -12.70 -2.78 9.53
N ASN A 298 -11.90 -1.88 8.99
CA ASN A 298 -11.63 -0.60 9.62
C ASN A 298 -12.22 0.54 8.76
N PRO A 299 -13.35 1.14 9.19
CA PRO A 299 -13.96 2.24 8.44
C PRO A 299 -13.21 3.57 8.61
N LEU A 300 -12.26 3.64 9.54
CA LEU A 300 -11.45 4.82 9.82
C LEU A 300 -10.12 4.72 9.08
N SER A 301 -10.16 4.88 7.80
CA SER A 301 -8.94 5.05 7.03
C SER A 301 -8.35 6.43 7.27
N LEU A 302 -7.08 6.45 7.64
CA LEU A 302 -6.28 7.67 7.58
C LEU A 302 -5.52 7.62 6.28
N ILE A 303 -6.04 8.28 5.27
CA ILE A 303 -5.31 8.49 4.03
C ILE A 303 -3.99 9.17 4.37
N HIS A 304 -2.94 8.59 3.87
CA HIS A 304 -1.61 9.19 3.90
C HIS A 304 -1.62 10.38 2.95
N ILE A 305 -1.85 11.55 3.49
CA ILE A 305 -1.69 12.80 2.77
C ILE A 305 -0.27 13.28 2.97
#